data_8ebfd6247e41455ec7352d0e5b1e68a2
#
_entry.id   8ebfd6247e41455ec7352d0e5b1e68a2
#
_cell.length_a   1.000
_cell.length_b   1.000
_cell.length_c   1.000
_cell.angle_alpha   90.00
_cell.angle_beta   90.00
_cell.angle_gamma   90.00
#
_symmetry.space_group_name_H-M   'P 1'
#
loop_
_entity.id
_entity.type
_entity.pdbx_description
1 polymer ?
#
loop_
_entity_poly.entity_id
_entity_poly.type
_entity_poly.pdbx_seq_one_letter_code
_entity_poly.pdbx_strand_id
1 'polypeptide(L)'
;AMTRARRSLAVMATGAHPFLKPQKDAVLERPGVPDPTGLAGRPPHYVTPDLKLVDLSWAGRLNDGHPALTAINAAQVGDPVTLVADGMAWIIRNAKGQTLGRMARAYNAPEGLEFLRGEIGAIVRWRKSDNKEEFRSTIRRDEWEAILPELVLG
;
A
#
# COMPACT_ATOMS: atom_id res chain seq x y z
N ALA A 1 1.31 -19.93 -12.75
CA ALA A 1 2.29 -19.82 -13.85
C ALA A 1 3.65 -19.54 -13.24
N MET A 2 4.64 -20.41 -13.51
CA MET A 2 6.02 -20.13 -13.10
C MET A 2 6.61 -19.12 -14.07
N THR A 3 6.98 -17.95 -13.57
CA THR A 3 7.72 -16.96 -14.33
C THR A 3 9.20 -17.35 -14.41
N ARG A 4 9.88 -17.04 -15.52
CA ARG A 4 11.32 -17.30 -15.67
C ARG A 4 12.11 -16.47 -14.66
N ALA A 5 12.65 -17.12 -13.63
CA ALA A 5 13.61 -16.49 -12.74
C ALA A 5 14.96 -16.35 -13.46
N ARG A 6 15.59 -15.17 -13.40
CA ARG A 6 16.89 -14.94 -14.05
C ARG A 6 18.09 -15.46 -13.25
N ARG A 7 17.97 -15.63 -11.95
CA ARG A 7 19.09 -16.05 -11.07
C ARG A 7 18.74 -17.22 -10.16
N SER A 8 17.60 -17.15 -9.48
CA SER A 8 17.15 -18.20 -8.57
C SER A 8 15.63 -18.20 -8.47
N LEU A 9 15.06 -19.37 -8.22
CA LEU A 9 13.66 -19.55 -7.89
C LEU A 9 13.60 -20.35 -6.58
N ALA A 10 13.03 -19.74 -5.55
CA ALA A 10 12.69 -20.44 -4.31
C ALA A 10 11.22 -20.84 -4.35
N VAL A 11 10.94 -22.11 -4.16
CA VAL A 11 9.59 -22.64 -4.05
C VAL A 11 9.43 -23.22 -2.65
N MET A 12 8.53 -22.63 -1.86
CA MET A 12 8.18 -23.16 -0.55
C MET A 12 6.90 -23.97 -0.66
N ALA A 13 6.93 -25.20 -0.18
CA ALA A 13 5.77 -26.07 -0.14
C ALA A 13 5.75 -26.87 1.17
N THR A 14 4.58 -26.97 1.80
CA THR A 14 4.35 -27.86 2.93
C THR A 14 3.87 -29.22 2.39
N GLY A 15 4.75 -30.23 2.45
CA GLY A 15 4.43 -31.58 1.95
C GLY A 15 4.74 -31.79 0.47
N ALA A 16 4.26 -32.92 -0.09
CA ALA A 16 4.50 -33.29 -1.49
C ALA A 16 3.65 -32.42 -2.41
N HIS A 17 4.29 -31.62 -3.26
CA HIS A 17 3.59 -30.77 -4.23
C HIS A 17 3.40 -31.52 -5.55
N PRO A 18 2.17 -31.64 -6.10
CA PRO A 18 1.88 -32.47 -7.26
C PRO A 18 2.61 -32.06 -8.55
N PHE A 19 3.05 -30.81 -8.63
CA PHE A 19 3.77 -30.27 -9.79
C PHE A 19 5.31 -30.16 -9.60
N LEU A 20 5.83 -30.49 -8.40
CA LEU A 20 7.24 -30.49 -8.10
C LEU A 20 7.72 -31.96 -8.07
N LYS A 21 7.86 -32.57 -9.24
CA LYS A 21 8.55 -33.86 -9.33
C LYS A 21 10.05 -33.58 -9.23
N PRO A 22 10.80 -34.29 -8.35
CA PRO A 22 12.25 -34.15 -8.30
C PRO A 22 12.83 -34.55 -9.66
N GLN A 23 13.43 -33.58 -10.35
CA GLN A 23 14.26 -33.89 -11.54
C GLN A 23 15.60 -34.43 -11.06
N LYS A 24 16.07 -35.48 -11.69
CA LYS A 24 17.32 -36.19 -11.31
C LYS A 24 18.55 -35.30 -11.23
N ASP A 25 18.54 -34.16 -11.93
CA ASP A 25 19.67 -33.24 -12.04
C ASP A 25 19.42 -31.87 -11.33
N ALA A 26 18.34 -31.73 -10.57
CA ALA A 26 18.11 -30.53 -9.80
C ALA A 26 18.80 -30.63 -8.44
N VAL A 27 19.79 -29.78 -8.20
CA VAL A 27 20.32 -29.56 -6.86
C VAL A 27 19.22 -28.87 -6.05
N LEU A 28 18.44 -29.65 -5.31
CA LEU A 28 17.52 -29.14 -4.32
C LEU A 28 18.32 -28.89 -3.04
N GLU A 29 18.91 -27.71 -2.95
CA GLU A 29 19.32 -27.21 -1.63
C GLU A 29 18.04 -27.03 -0.79
N ARG A 30 17.93 -27.84 0.24
CA ARG A 30 16.97 -27.60 1.32
C ARG A 30 17.73 -26.86 2.41
N PRO A 31 17.75 -25.52 2.42
CA PRO A 31 18.21 -24.83 3.61
C PRO A 31 17.32 -25.32 4.75
N GLY A 32 17.94 -25.70 5.86
CA GLY A 32 17.20 -26.07 7.06
C GLY A 32 16.16 -24.97 7.34
N VAL A 33 14.91 -25.35 7.54
CA VAL A 33 13.89 -24.37 7.97
C VAL A 33 14.41 -23.74 9.25
N PRO A 34 14.66 -22.43 9.30
CA PRO A 34 15.11 -21.78 10.54
C PRO A 34 14.10 -22.12 11.62
N ASP A 35 14.61 -22.48 12.80
CA ASP A 35 13.76 -22.78 13.95
C ASP A 35 12.85 -21.58 14.22
N PRO A 36 11.52 -21.73 14.08
CA PRO A 36 10.58 -20.61 14.27
C PRO A 36 10.52 -20.15 15.72
N THR A 37 11.09 -20.89 16.68
CA THR A 37 11.11 -20.50 18.10
C THR A 37 11.93 -19.24 18.37
N GLY A 38 12.78 -18.80 17.42
CA GLY A 38 13.49 -17.51 17.48
C GLY A 38 12.72 -16.32 16.91
N LEU A 39 11.58 -16.55 16.27
CA LEU A 39 10.70 -15.49 15.76
C LEU A 39 9.77 -15.01 16.88
N ALA A 40 10.34 -14.37 17.90
CA ALA A 40 9.59 -13.70 18.95
C ALA A 40 8.94 -12.44 18.36
N GLY A 41 7.70 -12.56 17.90
CA GLY A 41 6.91 -11.43 17.42
C GLY A 41 5.77 -11.87 16.52
N ARG A 42 4.68 -11.10 16.50
CA ARG A 42 3.64 -11.28 15.49
C ARG A 42 4.25 -10.99 14.12
N PRO A 43 3.99 -11.81 13.10
CA PRO A 43 4.44 -11.49 11.75
C PRO A 43 3.81 -10.17 11.30
N PRO A 44 4.56 -9.29 10.60
CA PRO A 44 3.99 -8.06 10.09
C PRO A 44 2.87 -8.35 9.09
N HIS A 45 1.80 -7.56 9.17
CA HIS A 45 0.67 -7.63 8.26
C HIS A 45 0.84 -6.63 7.14
N TYR A 46 0.88 -7.11 5.90
CA TYR A 46 0.85 -6.27 4.71
C TYR A 46 -0.60 -5.97 4.33
N VAL A 47 -0.93 -4.70 4.26
CA VAL A 47 -2.28 -4.23 3.98
C VAL A 47 -2.26 -3.26 2.80
N THR A 48 -2.94 -3.64 1.72
CA THR A 48 -3.27 -2.73 0.63
C THR A 48 -4.71 -2.30 0.83
N PRO A 49 -4.98 -1.06 1.29
CA PRO A 49 -6.34 -0.61 1.51
C PRO A 49 -7.16 -0.64 0.21
N ASP A 50 -8.41 -1.09 0.31
CA ASP A 50 -9.39 -0.98 -0.78
C ASP A 50 -9.56 0.50 -1.15
N LEU A 51 -9.83 0.80 -2.42
CA LEU A 51 -10.06 2.15 -2.94
C LEU A 51 -11.11 2.93 -2.14
N LYS A 52 -12.15 2.25 -1.63
CA LYS A 52 -13.18 2.86 -0.78
C LYS A 52 -12.69 3.29 0.60
N LEU A 53 -11.52 2.79 1.03
CA LEU A 53 -10.90 3.16 2.29
C LEU A 53 -9.91 4.33 2.16
N VAL A 54 -9.68 4.82 0.94
CA VAL A 54 -8.90 6.02 0.65
C VAL A 54 -9.83 7.13 0.17
N ASP A 55 -9.64 8.36 0.66
CA ASP A 55 -10.40 9.52 0.17
C ASP A 55 -9.85 10.02 -1.17
N LEU A 56 -10.23 9.31 -2.24
CA LEU A 56 -9.76 9.60 -3.60
C LEU A 56 -10.14 11.02 -4.07
N SER A 57 -11.16 11.63 -3.48
CA SER A 57 -11.62 12.98 -3.83
C SER A 57 -10.88 14.09 -3.10
N TRP A 58 -10.04 13.75 -2.11
CA TRP A 58 -9.41 14.74 -1.24
C TRP A 58 -8.59 15.78 -2.02
N ALA A 59 -7.68 15.35 -2.90
CA ALA A 59 -6.85 16.25 -3.69
C ALA A 59 -7.68 17.10 -4.67
N GLY A 60 -8.77 16.57 -5.20
CA GLY A 60 -9.69 17.29 -6.08
C GLY A 60 -10.43 18.45 -5.41
N ARG A 61 -10.52 18.48 -4.08
CA ARG A 61 -11.15 19.56 -3.31
C ARG A 61 -10.19 20.68 -2.90
N LEU A 62 -8.89 20.48 -3.08
CA LEU A 62 -7.90 21.48 -2.69
C LEU A 62 -7.91 22.69 -3.62
N ASN A 63 -7.59 23.85 -3.06
CA ASN A 63 -7.41 25.08 -3.84
C ASN A 63 -6.19 24.98 -4.76
N ASP A 64 -6.17 25.75 -5.82
CA ASP A 64 -4.99 25.91 -6.66
C ASP A 64 -3.83 26.46 -5.85
N GLY A 65 -2.63 25.93 -6.12
CA GLY A 65 -1.42 26.31 -5.37
C GLY A 65 -1.29 25.68 -3.97
N HIS A 66 -2.23 24.78 -3.58
CA HIS A 66 -2.08 24.09 -2.30
C HIS A 66 -0.82 23.23 -2.25
N PRO A 67 0.03 23.32 -1.20
CA PRO A 67 1.32 22.64 -1.14
C PRO A 67 1.27 21.12 -1.33
N ALA A 68 0.16 20.50 -0.90
CA ALA A 68 -0.05 19.06 -1.09
C ALA A 68 -0.10 18.64 -2.57
N LEU A 69 -0.62 19.50 -3.45
CA LEU A 69 -0.67 19.20 -4.88
C LEU A 69 0.74 19.10 -5.49
N THR A 70 1.62 20.00 -5.08
CA THR A 70 3.03 19.93 -5.49
C THR A 70 3.71 18.68 -4.95
N ALA A 71 3.40 18.29 -3.70
CA ALA A 71 3.94 17.08 -3.09
C ALA A 71 3.43 15.81 -3.78
N ILE A 72 2.13 15.76 -4.15
CA ILE A 72 1.54 14.65 -4.90
C ILE A 72 2.19 14.51 -6.28
N ASN A 73 2.31 15.62 -7.02
CA ASN A 73 2.91 15.61 -8.36
C ASN A 73 4.39 15.19 -8.37
N ALA A 74 5.09 15.33 -7.25
CA ALA A 74 6.48 14.92 -7.10
C ALA A 74 6.64 13.49 -6.57
N ALA A 75 5.55 12.86 -6.14
CA ALA A 75 5.55 11.54 -5.53
C ALA A 75 5.74 10.43 -6.56
N GLN A 76 6.37 9.33 -6.15
CA GLN A 76 6.59 8.15 -6.99
C GLN A 76 6.14 6.89 -6.25
N VAL A 77 5.74 5.87 -7.02
CA VAL A 77 5.46 4.53 -6.47
C VAL A 77 6.72 3.99 -5.80
N GLY A 78 6.57 3.45 -4.59
CA GLY A 78 7.67 3.01 -3.74
C GLY A 78 8.21 4.08 -2.78
N ASP A 79 7.82 5.37 -2.92
CA ASP A 79 8.21 6.38 -1.95
C ASP A 79 7.64 6.06 -0.56
N PRO A 80 8.44 6.24 0.51
CA PRO A 80 7.99 5.95 1.86
C PRO A 80 6.91 6.93 2.31
N VAL A 81 5.89 6.38 2.97
CA VAL A 81 4.82 7.15 3.58
C VAL A 81 4.61 6.77 5.03
N THR A 82 4.05 7.71 5.79
CA THR A 82 3.57 7.51 7.16
C THR A 82 2.08 7.76 7.23
N LEU A 83 1.40 7.03 8.11
CA LEU A 83 0.01 7.22 8.42
C LEU A 83 -0.11 7.90 9.79
N VAL A 84 -0.66 9.10 9.83
CA VAL A 84 -0.74 9.92 11.04
C VAL A 84 -2.20 10.19 11.37
N ALA A 85 -2.60 9.91 12.60
CA ALA A 85 -3.93 10.29 13.08
C ALA A 85 -4.03 11.81 13.22
N ASP A 86 -5.10 12.40 12.69
CA ASP A 86 -5.45 13.81 12.81
C ASP A 86 -6.94 13.92 13.11
N GLY A 87 -7.27 14.05 14.38
CA GLY A 87 -8.64 13.95 14.88
C GLY A 87 -9.27 12.61 14.51
N MET A 88 -10.35 12.65 13.73
CA MET A 88 -11.07 11.45 13.27
C MET A 88 -10.61 10.95 11.89
N ALA A 89 -9.53 11.50 11.35
CA ALA A 89 -9.00 11.16 10.05
C ALA A 89 -7.58 10.62 10.14
N TRP A 90 -7.21 9.78 9.18
CA TRP A 90 -5.85 9.32 8.99
C TRP A 90 -5.25 10.02 7.77
N ILE A 91 -4.12 10.68 7.97
CA ILE A 91 -3.44 11.47 6.94
C ILE A 91 -2.23 10.70 6.43
N ILE A 92 -2.10 10.61 5.12
CA ILE A 92 -0.94 10.01 4.44
C ILE A 92 0.09 11.13 4.23
N ARG A 93 1.28 10.96 4.79
CA ARG A 93 2.40 11.93 4.67
C ARG A 93 3.62 11.29 4.07
N ASN A 94 4.39 12.06 3.31
CA ASN A 94 5.71 11.62 2.83
C ASN A 94 6.79 11.79 3.91
N ALA A 95 8.02 11.37 3.62
CA ALA A 95 9.17 11.48 4.52
C ALA A 95 9.51 12.93 4.94
N LYS A 96 9.05 13.93 4.17
CA LYS A 96 9.21 15.37 4.48
C LYS A 96 8.07 15.92 5.35
N GLY A 97 7.12 15.06 5.77
CA GLY A 97 5.94 15.46 6.55
C GLY A 97 4.86 16.15 5.73
N GLN A 98 4.99 16.24 4.40
CA GLN A 98 3.98 16.85 3.54
C GLN A 98 2.82 15.87 3.33
N THR A 99 1.59 16.40 3.35
CA THR A 99 0.38 15.61 3.13
C THR A 99 0.26 15.21 1.67
N LEU A 100 0.09 13.91 1.43
CA LEU A 100 -0.13 13.32 0.11
C LEU A 100 -1.58 12.88 -0.11
N GLY A 101 -2.32 12.67 0.98
CA GLY A 101 -3.68 12.16 0.90
C GLY A 101 -4.30 11.95 2.27
N ARG A 102 -5.49 11.40 2.26
CA ARG A 102 -6.24 11.09 3.47
C ARG A 102 -6.98 9.76 3.28
N MET A 103 -7.03 8.97 4.35
CA MET A 103 -7.91 7.80 4.38
C MET A 103 -9.38 8.25 4.42
N ALA A 104 -10.26 7.44 3.88
CA ALA A 104 -11.70 7.68 3.98
C ALA A 104 -12.17 7.60 5.44
N ARG A 105 -13.29 8.25 5.76
CA ARG A 105 -13.87 8.21 7.10
C ARG A 105 -14.19 6.79 7.59
N ALA A 106 -14.44 5.87 6.65
CA ALA A 106 -14.71 4.47 6.96
C ALA A 106 -13.45 3.65 7.28
N TYR A 107 -12.25 4.22 7.11
CA TYR A 107 -11.02 3.53 7.47
C TYR A 107 -10.86 3.50 8.99
N ASN A 108 -10.76 2.29 9.52
CA ASN A 108 -10.36 2.03 10.90
C ASN A 108 -9.05 1.25 10.87
N ALA A 109 -8.07 1.72 11.64
CA ALA A 109 -6.86 0.94 11.85
C ALA A 109 -7.24 -0.38 12.54
N PRO A 110 -6.70 -1.53 12.11
CA PRO A 110 -6.98 -2.80 12.75
C PRO A 110 -6.61 -2.77 14.23
N GLU A 111 -7.51 -3.28 15.08
CA GLU A 111 -7.28 -3.31 16.53
C GLU A 111 -6.05 -4.15 16.90
N GLY A 112 -5.23 -3.62 17.80
CA GLY A 112 -4.06 -4.28 18.33
C GLY A 112 -2.88 -4.39 17.35
N LEU A 113 -2.93 -3.68 16.24
CA LEU A 113 -1.82 -3.53 15.31
C LEU A 113 -1.37 -2.06 15.27
N GLU A 114 -0.05 -1.86 15.24
CA GLU A 114 0.55 -0.55 15.10
C GLU A 114 1.10 -0.35 13.67
N PHE A 115 1.11 0.88 13.22
CA PHE A 115 1.72 1.22 11.93
C PHE A 115 3.25 1.11 12.06
N LEU A 116 3.87 0.22 11.29
CA LEU A 116 5.32 0.04 11.25
C LEU A 116 5.96 0.85 10.14
N ARG A 117 5.44 0.74 8.93
CA ARG A 117 5.93 1.45 7.74
C ARG A 117 4.87 1.43 6.64
N GLY A 118 5.05 2.29 5.65
CA GLY A 118 4.25 2.27 4.43
C GLY A 118 5.01 2.84 3.26
N GLU A 119 4.49 2.58 2.08
CA GLU A 119 4.98 3.15 0.83
C GLU A 119 3.81 3.50 -0.09
N ILE A 120 4.08 4.25 -1.14
CA ILE A 120 3.10 4.49 -2.19
C ILE A 120 3.00 3.23 -3.03
N GLY A 121 1.90 2.48 -2.89
CA GLY A 121 1.64 1.27 -3.68
C GLY A 121 1.18 1.59 -5.11
N ALA A 122 0.40 2.67 -5.27
CA ALA A 122 -0.03 3.16 -6.58
C ALA A 122 -0.38 4.65 -6.55
N ILE A 123 -0.29 5.28 -7.71
CA ILE A 123 -0.80 6.63 -7.98
C ILE A 123 -1.87 6.48 -9.05
N VAL A 124 -3.09 6.87 -8.73
CA VAL A 124 -4.22 6.75 -9.65
C VAL A 124 -4.70 8.13 -10.11
N ARG A 125 -4.97 8.27 -11.39
CA ARG A 125 -5.65 9.45 -11.92
C ARG A 125 -7.14 9.33 -11.66
N TRP A 126 -7.70 10.29 -10.92
CA TRP A 126 -9.10 10.34 -10.55
C TRP A 126 -9.77 11.56 -11.15
N ARG A 127 -11.04 11.46 -11.50
CA ARG A 127 -11.78 12.51 -12.18
C ARG A 127 -13.01 12.94 -11.38
N LYS A 128 -13.46 14.17 -11.61
CA LYS A 128 -14.69 14.68 -11.05
C LYS A 128 -15.90 13.81 -11.42
N SER A 129 -15.92 13.29 -12.65
CA SER A 129 -16.97 12.39 -13.16
C SER A 129 -17.02 11.05 -12.44
N ASP A 130 -15.91 10.58 -11.87
CA ASP A 130 -15.82 9.27 -11.18
C ASP A 130 -16.47 9.32 -9.79
N ASN A 131 -16.84 10.52 -9.32
CA ASN A 131 -17.49 10.71 -8.05
C ASN A 131 -19.01 10.74 -8.20
N LYS A 132 -19.72 10.35 -7.14
CA LYS A 132 -21.18 10.48 -7.07
C LYS A 132 -21.57 11.95 -7.29
N GLU A 133 -22.67 12.17 -7.98
CA GLU A 133 -23.13 13.49 -8.38
C GLU A 133 -23.26 14.45 -7.19
N GLU A 134 -23.77 13.97 -6.08
CA GLU A 134 -23.95 14.72 -4.83
C GLU A 134 -22.66 15.35 -4.26
N PHE A 135 -21.49 14.75 -4.57
CA PHE A 135 -20.20 15.26 -4.09
C PHE A 135 -19.45 16.12 -5.10
N ARG A 136 -19.87 16.14 -6.37
CA ARG A 136 -19.17 16.87 -7.44
C ARG A 136 -19.12 18.37 -7.23
N SER A 137 -20.11 18.95 -6.54
CA SER A 137 -20.15 20.38 -6.24
C SER A 137 -18.98 20.84 -5.36
N THR A 138 -18.42 19.97 -4.52
CA THR A 138 -17.30 20.29 -3.64
C THR A 138 -15.94 20.11 -4.32
N ILE A 139 -15.92 19.50 -5.50
CA ILE A 139 -14.70 19.19 -6.24
C ILE A 139 -14.37 20.34 -7.19
N ARG A 140 -13.15 20.85 -7.08
CA ARG A 140 -12.67 22.05 -7.78
C ARG A 140 -11.93 21.77 -9.08
N ARG A 141 -11.45 20.50 -9.26
CA ARG A 141 -10.63 20.07 -10.40
C ARG A 141 -11.37 19.03 -11.22
N ASP A 142 -11.14 19.03 -12.52
CA ASP A 142 -11.72 18.02 -13.39
C ASP A 142 -10.99 16.67 -13.26
N GLU A 143 -9.66 16.71 -13.05
CA GLU A 143 -8.86 15.51 -12.76
C GLU A 143 -7.68 15.82 -11.81
N TRP A 144 -7.23 14.82 -11.09
CA TRP A 144 -6.09 14.89 -10.16
C TRP A 144 -5.50 13.50 -9.92
N GLU A 145 -4.34 13.47 -9.29
CA GLU A 145 -3.72 12.24 -8.80
C GLU A 145 -4.14 11.97 -7.36
N ALA A 146 -4.39 10.71 -7.04
CA ALA A 146 -4.67 10.23 -5.69
C ALA A 146 -3.68 9.12 -5.33
N ILE A 147 -3.14 9.19 -4.11
CA ILE A 147 -2.14 8.26 -3.59
C ILE A 147 -2.82 7.10 -2.91
N LEU A 148 -2.46 5.88 -3.30
CA LEU A 148 -2.86 4.64 -2.66
C LEU A 148 -1.68 4.10 -1.86
N PRO A 149 -1.76 4.06 -0.52
CA PRO A 149 -0.69 3.53 0.30
C PRO A 149 -0.71 2.00 0.34
N GLU A 150 0.45 1.41 0.48
CA GLU A 150 0.65 0.05 0.95
C GLU A 150 1.23 0.13 2.36
N LEU A 151 0.65 -0.60 3.31
CA LEU A 151 0.92 -0.45 4.74
C LEU A 151 1.46 -1.75 5.33
N VAL A 152 2.36 -1.64 6.26
CA VAL A 152 2.85 -2.74 7.08
C VAL A 152 2.52 -2.42 8.53
N LEU A 153 1.78 -3.32 9.16
CA LEU A 153 1.30 -3.24 10.54
C LEU A 153 1.85 -4.40 11.35
N GLY A 154 2.05 -4.23 12.66
CA GLY A 154 2.56 -5.28 13.54
C GLY A 154 2.19 -5.11 14.98
#